data_56cc4c423cc1dec767d286fdefc85f29
#
_entry.id   56cc4c423cc1dec767d286fdefc85f29
#
_cell.length_a   1.000
_cell.length_b   1.000
_cell.length_c   1.000
_cell.angle_alpha   90.00
_cell.angle_beta   90.00
_cell.angle_gamma   90.00
#
_symmetry.space_group_name_H-M   'P 1'
#
loop_
_entity.id
_entity.type
_entity.pdbx_description
1 polymer ?
#
loop_
_entity_poly.entity_id
_entity_poly.type
_entity_poly.pdbx_seq_one_letter_code
_entity_poly.pdbx_strand_id
1 'polypeptide(L)'
;MMVTIETDRLIIRNFCPDDWQDLQEVAIEYQTSESAKYEDPWPTSTEEVKGMVEWFAQGDDYLAACLKATGKLIGLVAIERRKDQEGAMHNLGYVFHPGYHGHGYATEGCRAAMAYVFDQLAADGILTGTHPDNEPSVRLLEKLGLKEIGNGEFVISRGEWLAL
;
A
#
# COMPACT_ATOMS: atom_id res chain seq x y z
N MET A 1 13.89 -5.83 11.81
CA MET A 1 14.39 -6.49 10.59
C MET A 1 14.08 -5.58 9.40
N MET A 2 14.99 -5.51 8.46
CA MET A 2 14.79 -4.67 7.27
C MET A 2 14.03 -5.44 6.21
N VAL A 3 13.02 -4.79 5.64
CA VAL A 3 12.26 -5.33 4.51
C VAL A 3 12.77 -4.68 3.22
N THR A 4 13.06 -5.50 2.23
CA THR A 4 13.40 -5.03 0.89
C THR A 4 12.75 -5.96 -0.13
N ILE A 5 11.84 -5.41 -0.93
CA ILE A 5 11.13 -6.14 -1.97
C ILE A 5 11.47 -5.47 -3.30
N GLU A 6 12.00 -6.24 -4.24
CA GLU A 6 12.40 -5.70 -5.54
C GLU A 6 11.47 -6.23 -6.62
N THR A 7 10.99 -5.32 -7.47
CA THR A 7 10.22 -5.65 -8.67
C THR A 7 10.97 -5.17 -9.92
N ASP A 8 10.37 -5.28 -11.07
CA ASP A 8 11.01 -4.79 -12.31
C ASP A 8 11.32 -3.30 -12.24
N ARG A 9 10.41 -2.50 -11.66
CA ARG A 9 10.53 -1.03 -11.66
C ARG A 9 10.59 -0.40 -10.28
N LEU A 10 10.30 -1.15 -9.21
CA LEU A 10 10.17 -0.62 -7.87
C LEU A 10 11.11 -1.30 -6.89
N ILE A 11 11.49 -0.56 -5.86
CA ILE A 11 12.04 -1.11 -4.62
C ILE A 11 11.09 -0.69 -3.51
N ILE A 12 10.55 -1.67 -2.80
CA ILE A 12 9.67 -1.46 -1.66
C ILE A 12 10.46 -1.78 -0.41
N ARG A 13 10.59 -0.81 0.48
CA ARG A 13 11.50 -0.91 1.63
C ARG A 13 10.95 -0.17 2.84
N ASN A 14 11.57 -0.40 3.99
CA ASN A 14 11.26 0.38 5.18
C ASN A 14 11.48 1.87 4.91
N PHE A 15 10.70 2.70 5.59
CA PHE A 15 10.91 4.14 5.57
C PHE A 15 12.19 4.51 6.32
N CYS A 16 12.84 5.57 5.89
CA CYS A 16 13.92 6.23 6.63
C CYS A 16 13.59 7.71 6.80
N PRO A 17 14.20 8.39 7.80
CA PRO A 17 13.81 9.78 8.09
C PRO A 17 13.87 10.73 6.90
N ASP A 18 14.80 10.53 5.98
CA ASP A 18 14.97 11.40 4.81
C ASP A 18 13.84 11.26 3.78
N ASP A 19 12.96 10.28 3.93
CA ASP A 19 11.84 10.08 2.99
C ASP A 19 10.74 11.13 3.10
N TRP A 20 10.80 12.01 4.09
CA TRP A 20 9.68 12.92 4.36
C TRP A 20 9.38 13.89 3.20
N GLN A 21 10.38 14.32 2.47
CA GLN A 21 10.17 15.27 1.35
C GLN A 21 9.37 14.64 0.23
N ASP A 22 9.75 13.44 -0.19
CA ASP A 22 9.03 12.71 -1.23
C ASP A 22 7.63 12.33 -0.76
N LEU A 23 7.49 11.90 0.50
CA LEU A 23 6.19 11.55 1.03
C LEU A 23 5.28 12.77 1.15
N GLN A 24 5.82 13.93 1.51
CA GLN A 24 5.06 15.18 1.53
C GLN A 24 4.50 15.50 0.12
N GLU A 25 5.32 15.35 -0.91
CA GLU A 25 4.87 15.54 -2.28
C GLU A 25 3.72 14.58 -2.62
N VAL A 26 3.86 13.30 -2.27
CA VAL A 26 2.80 12.31 -2.47
C VAL A 26 1.52 12.74 -1.77
N ALA A 27 1.60 13.15 -0.51
CA ALA A 27 0.43 13.55 0.27
C ALA A 27 -0.27 14.78 -0.32
N ILE A 28 0.50 15.79 -0.70
CA ILE A 28 -0.04 17.01 -1.30
C ILE A 28 -0.71 16.71 -2.64
N GLU A 29 -0.03 16.00 -3.51
CA GLU A 29 -0.55 15.68 -4.84
C GLU A 29 -1.74 14.71 -4.78
N TYR A 30 -1.72 13.77 -3.83
CA TYR A 30 -2.82 12.82 -3.69
C TYR A 30 -4.15 13.51 -3.41
N GLN A 31 -4.15 14.66 -2.73
CA GLN A 31 -5.37 15.42 -2.48
C GLN A 31 -6.07 15.87 -3.76
N THR A 32 -5.34 15.93 -4.86
CA THR A 32 -5.90 16.30 -6.17
C THR A 32 -6.51 15.11 -6.90
N SER A 33 -6.32 13.89 -6.40
CA SER A 33 -6.84 12.68 -7.05
C SER A 33 -8.33 12.49 -6.74
N GLU A 34 -9.02 11.78 -7.62
CA GLU A 34 -10.43 11.44 -7.40
C GLU A 34 -10.63 10.54 -6.18
N SER A 35 -9.66 9.70 -5.86
CA SER A 35 -9.73 8.79 -4.72
C SER A 35 -9.67 9.50 -3.37
N ALA A 36 -9.08 10.69 -3.32
CA ALA A 36 -8.91 11.44 -2.07
C ALA A 36 -10.24 11.77 -1.38
N LYS A 37 -11.31 11.94 -2.13
CA LYS A 37 -12.63 12.27 -1.57
C LYS A 37 -13.24 11.12 -0.73
N TYR A 38 -12.70 9.93 -0.87
CA TYR A 38 -13.20 8.75 -0.16
C TYR A 38 -12.40 8.43 1.11
N GLU A 39 -11.40 9.20 1.42
CA GLU A 39 -10.50 8.98 2.55
C GLU A 39 -10.37 10.24 3.40
N ASP A 40 -9.96 10.06 4.66
CA ASP A 40 -9.58 11.19 5.49
C ASP A 40 -8.35 11.87 4.90
N PRO A 41 -8.27 13.22 4.98
CA PRO A 41 -7.12 13.93 4.43
C PRO A 41 -5.82 13.50 5.08
N TRP A 42 -4.79 13.32 4.24
CA TRP A 42 -3.44 13.04 4.73
C TRP A 42 -2.80 14.31 5.26
N PRO A 43 -1.98 14.20 6.33
CA PRO A 43 -1.18 15.35 6.78
C PRO A 43 -0.27 15.85 5.67
N THR A 44 -0.16 17.18 5.54
CA THR A 44 0.65 17.79 4.49
C THR A 44 1.69 18.77 5.03
N SER A 45 1.61 19.17 6.30
CA SER A 45 2.62 20.04 6.87
C SER A 45 3.94 19.28 7.06
N THR A 46 5.05 20.01 6.98
CA THR A 46 6.38 19.41 7.13
C THR A 46 6.52 18.67 8.46
N GLU A 47 6.08 19.27 9.56
CA GLU A 47 6.20 18.62 10.88
C GLU A 47 5.38 17.35 10.99
N GLU A 48 4.15 17.38 10.50
CA GLU A 48 3.27 16.22 10.54
C GLU A 48 3.81 15.08 9.67
N VAL A 49 4.29 15.40 8.47
CA VAL A 49 4.84 14.40 7.56
C VAL A 49 6.11 13.78 8.13
N LYS A 50 6.99 14.59 8.72
CA LYS A 50 8.21 14.08 9.39
C LYS A 50 7.86 13.13 10.52
N GLY A 51 6.88 13.50 11.35
CA GLY A 51 6.42 12.63 12.44
C GLY A 51 5.83 11.32 11.94
N MET A 52 5.08 11.38 10.85
CA MET A 52 4.50 10.20 10.21
C MET A 52 5.59 9.27 9.67
N VAL A 53 6.60 9.82 9.00
CA VAL A 53 7.73 9.03 8.49
C VAL A 53 8.50 8.36 9.63
N GLU A 54 8.75 9.09 10.72
CA GLU A 54 9.41 8.51 11.89
C GLU A 54 8.61 7.33 12.46
N TRP A 55 7.29 7.48 12.52
CA TRP A 55 6.42 6.42 13.00
C TRP A 55 6.44 5.21 12.06
N PHE A 56 6.35 5.43 10.76
CA PHE A 56 6.44 4.35 9.77
C PHE A 56 7.77 3.61 9.84
N ALA A 57 8.86 4.34 10.09
CA ALA A 57 10.20 3.78 10.14
C ALA A 57 10.46 2.86 11.35
N GLN A 58 9.59 2.92 12.37
CA GLN A 58 9.75 2.11 13.58
C GLN A 58 9.34 0.65 13.38
N GLY A 59 8.63 0.33 12.30
CA GLY A 59 8.13 -1.02 12.07
C GLY A 59 8.14 -1.40 10.60
N ASP A 60 7.52 -2.54 10.31
CA ASP A 60 7.49 -3.12 8.97
C ASP A 60 6.08 -3.08 8.36
N ASP A 61 5.15 -2.36 8.98
CA ASP A 61 3.75 -2.35 8.54
C ASP A 61 3.50 -1.40 7.36
N TYR A 62 4.30 -0.34 7.28
CA TYR A 62 4.19 0.69 6.23
C TYR A 62 5.52 0.78 5.50
N LEU A 63 5.50 0.54 4.20
CA LEU A 63 6.71 0.45 3.40
C LEU A 63 6.70 1.49 2.29
N ALA A 64 7.85 2.10 2.05
CA ALA A 64 8.04 3.07 0.98
C ALA A 64 8.16 2.36 -0.36
N ALA A 65 7.44 2.85 -1.37
CA ALA A 65 7.54 2.36 -2.74
C ALA A 65 8.33 3.37 -3.58
N CYS A 66 9.52 2.95 -4.02
CA CYS A 66 10.46 3.83 -4.71
C CYS A 66 10.74 3.35 -6.12
N LEU A 67 10.94 4.29 -7.03
CA LEU A 67 11.39 3.95 -8.39
C LEU A 67 12.81 3.38 -8.33
N LYS A 68 13.00 2.20 -8.89
CA LYS A 68 14.31 1.55 -8.95
C LYS A 68 15.33 2.40 -9.72
N ALA A 69 14.89 3.06 -10.79
CA ALA A 69 15.78 3.82 -11.66
C ALA A 69 16.36 5.07 -11.02
N THR A 70 15.61 5.74 -10.12
CA THR A 70 16.00 7.04 -9.55
C THR A 70 16.10 7.04 -8.03
N GLY A 71 15.49 6.07 -7.37
CA GLY A 71 15.35 6.04 -5.92
C GLY A 71 14.23 6.92 -5.38
N LYS A 72 13.50 7.63 -6.25
CA LYS A 72 12.43 8.52 -5.79
C LYS A 72 11.27 7.73 -5.22
N LEU A 73 10.84 8.09 -4.02
CA LEU A 73 9.64 7.54 -3.40
C LEU A 73 8.42 8.12 -4.11
N ILE A 74 7.56 7.24 -4.63
CA ILE A 74 6.35 7.62 -5.37
C ILE A 74 5.07 7.16 -4.67
N GLY A 75 5.18 6.44 -3.59
CA GLY A 75 4.03 5.95 -2.85
C GLY A 75 4.41 5.09 -1.66
N LEU A 76 3.40 4.45 -1.10
CA LEU A 76 3.60 3.51 0.00
C LEU A 76 2.61 2.36 -0.09
N VAL A 77 2.94 1.26 0.55
CA VAL A 77 2.03 0.14 0.78
C VAL A 77 1.97 -0.14 2.27
N ALA A 78 0.78 -0.52 2.75
CA ALA A 78 0.53 -0.86 4.14
C ALA A 78 0.08 -2.30 4.21
N ILE A 79 0.73 -3.08 5.07
CA ILE A 79 0.52 -4.54 5.18
C ILE A 79 0.30 -4.96 6.63
N GLU A 80 -0.18 -4.08 7.47
CA GLU A 80 -0.33 -4.34 8.90
C GLU A 80 -1.24 -5.54 9.18
N ARG A 81 -0.89 -6.28 10.24
CA ARG A 81 -1.71 -7.39 10.68
C ARG A 81 -3.03 -6.91 11.26
N ARG A 82 -4.12 -7.56 10.85
CA ARG A 82 -5.47 -7.28 11.34
C ARG A 82 -5.69 -7.99 12.68
N LYS A 83 -5.60 -7.26 13.77
CA LYS A 83 -5.80 -7.82 15.12
C LYS A 83 -7.26 -8.05 15.45
N ASP A 84 -8.17 -7.49 14.66
CA ASP A 84 -9.61 -7.65 14.80
C ASP A 84 -10.14 -8.92 14.12
N GLN A 85 -9.26 -9.71 13.52
CA GLN A 85 -9.61 -10.92 12.78
C GLN A 85 -8.95 -12.14 13.41
N GLU A 86 -9.58 -13.30 13.27
CA GLU A 86 -8.98 -14.59 13.64
C GLU A 86 -7.94 -14.98 12.58
N GLY A 87 -6.90 -15.66 13.03
CA GLY A 87 -5.83 -16.10 12.14
C GLY A 87 -4.89 -14.97 11.74
N ALA A 88 -3.98 -15.29 10.84
CA ALA A 88 -2.98 -14.34 10.35
C ALA A 88 -3.52 -13.56 9.15
N MET A 89 -4.46 -12.66 9.40
CA MET A 89 -5.02 -11.80 8.37
C MET A 89 -4.30 -10.46 8.32
N HIS A 90 -4.00 -9.98 7.13
CA HIS A 90 -3.34 -8.70 6.91
C HIS A 90 -4.20 -7.75 6.12
N ASN A 91 -4.01 -6.45 6.34
CA ASN A 91 -4.56 -5.41 5.50
C ASN A 91 -3.70 -5.25 4.24
N LEU A 92 -4.23 -4.58 3.23
CA LEU A 92 -3.48 -4.10 2.08
C LEU A 92 -3.95 -2.68 1.79
N GLY A 93 -3.14 -1.72 2.19
CA GLY A 93 -3.36 -0.32 1.88
C GLY A 93 -2.31 0.19 0.91
N TYR A 94 -2.62 1.24 0.20
CA TYR A 94 -1.67 1.83 -0.73
C TYR A 94 -2.06 3.27 -1.06
N VAL A 95 -1.05 4.10 -1.28
CA VAL A 95 -1.22 5.47 -1.79
C VAL A 95 -0.08 5.72 -2.75
N PHE A 96 -0.38 6.18 -3.95
CA PHE A 96 0.63 6.51 -4.95
C PHE A 96 0.41 7.92 -5.48
N HIS A 97 1.50 8.60 -5.76
CA HIS A 97 1.52 9.94 -6.33
C HIS A 97 0.72 9.97 -7.65
N PRO A 98 -0.29 10.85 -7.78
CA PRO A 98 -1.14 10.86 -8.99
C PRO A 98 -0.38 11.07 -10.30
N GLY A 99 0.76 11.75 -10.25
CA GLY A 99 1.61 11.94 -11.43
C GLY A 99 2.17 10.66 -12.01
N TYR A 100 2.11 9.56 -11.26
CA TYR A 100 2.59 8.24 -11.69
C TYR A 100 1.44 7.26 -11.90
N HIS A 101 0.19 7.70 -11.81
CA HIS A 101 -0.98 6.86 -12.09
C HIS A 101 -1.03 6.49 -13.58
N GLY A 102 -1.71 5.39 -13.91
CA GLY A 102 -1.87 4.95 -15.29
C GLY A 102 -0.68 4.18 -15.86
N HIS A 103 0.35 3.89 -15.07
CA HIS A 103 1.54 3.18 -15.50
C HIS A 103 1.67 1.78 -14.88
N GLY A 104 0.72 1.37 -14.04
CA GLY A 104 0.72 0.05 -13.42
C GLY A 104 1.58 -0.07 -12.16
N TYR A 105 2.10 1.02 -11.63
CA TYR A 105 2.95 0.97 -10.42
C TYR A 105 2.21 0.46 -9.19
N ALA A 106 0.97 0.91 -8.98
CA ALA A 106 0.19 0.46 -7.84
C ALA A 106 -0.08 -1.05 -7.91
N THR A 107 -0.42 -1.56 -9.08
CA THR A 107 -0.62 -3.00 -9.29
C THR A 107 0.67 -3.77 -9.04
N GLU A 108 1.77 -3.31 -9.59
CA GLU A 108 3.08 -3.94 -9.42
C GLU A 108 3.51 -3.97 -7.95
N GLY A 109 3.39 -2.84 -7.27
CA GLY A 109 3.77 -2.72 -5.86
C GLY A 109 2.88 -3.52 -4.94
N CYS A 110 1.56 -3.46 -5.14
CA CYS A 110 0.63 -4.23 -4.31
C CYS A 110 0.80 -5.73 -4.51
N ARG A 111 1.00 -6.19 -5.75
CA ARG A 111 1.21 -7.61 -6.01
C ARG A 111 2.47 -8.12 -5.32
N ALA A 112 3.55 -7.34 -5.36
CA ALA A 112 4.79 -7.70 -4.68
C ALA A 112 4.63 -7.71 -3.15
N ALA A 113 3.89 -6.75 -2.61
CA ALA A 113 3.59 -6.71 -1.18
C ALA A 113 2.74 -7.91 -0.76
N MET A 114 1.76 -8.30 -1.57
CA MET A 114 0.94 -9.49 -1.32
C MET A 114 1.81 -10.76 -1.30
N ALA A 115 2.71 -10.91 -2.27
CA ALA A 115 3.63 -12.05 -2.30
C ALA A 115 4.46 -12.11 -1.02
N TYR A 116 4.98 -10.98 -0.56
CA TYR A 116 5.73 -10.90 0.68
C TYR A 116 4.88 -11.31 1.88
N VAL A 117 3.64 -10.82 1.95
CA VAL A 117 2.72 -11.14 3.05
C VAL A 117 2.43 -12.64 3.10
N PHE A 118 2.16 -13.25 1.97
CA PHE A 118 1.87 -14.69 1.94
C PHE A 118 3.12 -15.55 2.10
N ASP A 119 4.23 -15.20 1.45
CA ASP A 119 5.41 -16.06 1.41
C ASP A 119 6.32 -15.85 2.62
N GLN A 120 6.51 -14.62 3.07
CA GLN A 120 7.44 -14.33 4.17
C GLN A 120 6.74 -14.18 5.51
N LEU A 121 5.53 -13.62 5.55
CA LEU A 121 4.79 -13.45 6.79
C LEU A 121 3.81 -14.59 7.07
N ALA A 122 3.72 -15.55 6.17
CA ALA A 122 2.88 -16.75 6.31
C ALA A 122 1.42 -16.42 6.60
N ALA A 123 0.89 -15.37 5.97
CA ALA A 123 -0.50 -14.95 6.18
C ALA A 123 -1.50 -16.00 5.72
N ASP A 124 -2.63 -16.07 6.43
CA ASP A 124 -3.77 -16.90 6.03
C ASP A 124 -4.59 -16.21 4.94
N GLY A 125 -4.58 -14.90 4.92
CA GLY A 125 -5.32 -14.13 3.92
C GLY A 125 -5.08 -12.64 4.06
N ILE A 126 -5.66 -11.90 3.12
CA ILE A 126 -5.70 -10.45 3.13
C ILE A 126 -7.16 -10.02 3.16
N LEU A 127 -7.49 -9.15 4.09
CA LEU A 127 -8.81 -8.53 4.21
C LEU A 127 -8.63 -7.02 4.24
N THR A 128 -9.17 -6.33 3.25
CA THR A 128 -9.04 -4.89 3.13
C THR A 128 -10.37 -4.28 2.72
N GLY A 129 -10.43 -2.96 2.67
CA GLY A 129 -11.63 -2.25 2.29
C GLY A 129 -11.34 -1.04 1.43
N THR A 130 -12.32 -0.66 0.63
CA THR A 130 -12.32 0.58 -0.12
C THR A 130 -13.76 1.07 -0.24
N HIS A 131 -13.94 2.37 -0.46
CA HIS A 131 -15.29 2.90 -0.68
C HIS A 131 -15.86 2.29 -1.98
N PRO A 132 -17.11 1.78 -1.98
CA PRO A 132 -17.67 1.11 -3.16
C PRO A 132 -17.69 1.98 -4.43
N ASP A 133 -17.75 3.29 -4.26
CA ASP A 133 -17.77 4.23 -5.39
C ASP A 133 -16.37 4.59 -5.89
N ASN A 134 -15.32 4.16 -5.19
CA ASN A 134 -13.94 4.40 -5.62
C ASN A 134 -13.56 3.35 -6.67
N GLU A 135 -14.01 3.56 -7.90
CA GLU A 135 -13.83 2.62 -9.00
C GLU A 135 -12.38 2.21 -9.28
N PRO A 136 -11.42 3.14 -9.31
CA PRO A 136 -10.02 2.74 -9.54
C PRO A 136 -9.50 1.78 -8.49
N SER A 137 -9.86 1.98 -7.23
CA SER A 137 -9.45 1.11 -6.13
C SER A 137 -10.13 -0.26 -6.23
N VAL A 138 -11.44 -0.28 -6.51
CA VAL A 138 -12.19 -1.53 -6.71
C VAL A 138 -11.55 -2.35 -7.83
N ARG A 139 -11.28 -1.72 -8.98
CA ARG A 139 -10.67 -2.40 -10.13
C ARG A 139 -9.28 -2.95 -9.78
N LEU A 140 -8.50 -2.19 -9.02
CA LEU A 140 -7.17 -2.66 -8.61
C LEU A 140 -7.28 -3.91 -7.73
N LEU A 141 -8.15 -3.89 -6.72
CA LEU A 141 -8.31 -5.03 -5.82
C LEU A 141 -8.80 -6.26 -6.58
N GLU A 142 -9.75 -6.11 -7.50
CA GLU A 142 -10.21 -7.22 -8.34
C GLU A 142 -9.10 -7.77 -9.22
N LYS A 143 -8.30 -6.88 -9.81
CA LYS A 143 -7.16 -7.27 -10.66
C LYS A 143 -6.11 -8.04 -9.88
N LEU A 144 -5.97 -7.76 -8.59
CA LEU A 144 -5.04 -8.47 -7.71
C LEU A 144 -5.59 -9.83 -7.24
N GLY A 145 -6.84 -10.13 -7.55
CA GLY A 145 -7.46 -11.40 -7.20
C GLY A 145 -8.32 -11.37 -5.95
N LEU A 146 -8.48 -10.20 -5.31
CA LEU A 146 -9.39 -10.08 -4.17
C LEU A 146 -10.83 -10.07 -4.65
N LYS A 147 -11.73 -10.59 -3.81
CA LYS A 147 -13.17 -10.66 -4.09
C LYS A 147 -13.93 -9.86 -3.06
N GLU A 148 -14.92 -9.11 -3.52
CA GLU A 148 -15.79 -8.36 -2.63
C GLU A 148 -16.71 -9.29 -1.86
N ILE A 149 -16.81 -9.05 -0.54
CA ILE A 149 -17.69 -9.79 0.35
C ILE A 149 -18.81 -8.91 0.92
N GLY A 150 -18.93 -7.68 0.43
CA GLY A 150 -19.98 -6.74 0.78
C GLY A 150 -19.45 -5.45 1.37
N ASN A 151 -20.18 -4.34 1.17
CA ASN A 151 -19.88 -3.02 1.74
C ASN A 151 -18.44 -2.52 1.50
N GLY A 152 -17.86 -2.83 0.34
CA GLY A 152 -16.51 -2.39 0.02
C GLY A 152 -15.41 -3.20 0.70
N GLU A 153 -15.74 -4.32 1.34
CA GLU A 153 -14.73 -5.23 1.89
C GLU A 153 -14.32 -6.26 0.85
N PHE A 154 -13.01 -6.51 0.77
CA PHE A 154 -12.40 -7.42 -0.19
C PHE A 154 -11.48 -8.39 0.53
N VAL A 155 -11.47 -9.64 0.08
CA VAL A 155 -10.69 -10.71 0.71
C VAL A 155 -10.04 -11.60 -0.34
N ILE A 156 -8.87 -12.12 0.00
CA ILE A 156 -8.23 -13.24 -0.70
C ILE A 156 -7.59 -14.16 0.34
N SER A 157 -7.84 -15.46 0.22
CA SER A 157 -7.22 -16.45 1.08
C SER A 157 -5.87 -16.87 0.51
N ARG A 158 -5.04 -17.50 1.35
CA ARG A 158 -3.79 -18.12 0.88
C ARG A 158 -4.04 -19.11 -0.26
N GLY A 159 -5.05 -19.96 -0.13
CA GLY A 159 -5.39 -20.93 -1.17
C GLY A 159 -5.75 -20.29 -2.50
N GLU A 160 -6.53 -19.22 -2.44
CA GLU A 160 -6.88 -18.45 -3.63
C GLU A 160 -5.67 -17.78 -4.26
N TRP A 161 -4.78 -17.23 -3.43
CA TRP A 161 -3.53 -16.63 -3.90
C TRP A 161 -2.66 -17.65 -4.62
N LEU A 162 -2.50 -18.85 -4.05
CA LEU A 162 -1.69 -19.90 -4.64
C LEU A 162 -2.28 -20.46 -5.93
N ALA A 163 -3.57 -20.26 -6.17
CA ALA A 163 -4.28 -20.73 -7.36
C ALA A 163 -4.24 -19.72 -8.52
N LEU A 164 -3.69 -18.53 -8.32
CA LEU A 164 -3.63 -17.51 -9.38
C LEU A 164 -2.62 -17.85 -10.47
#